data_4280deb231bae547b68cb0048181a83b
#
_entry.id   4280deb231bae547b68cb0048181a83b
#
_cell.length_a   1.000
_cell.length_b   1.000
_cell.length_c   1.000
_cell.angle_alpha   90.00
_cell.angle_beta   90.00
_cell.angle_gamma   90.00
#
_symmetry.space_group_name_H-M   'P 1'
#
loop_
_entity.id
_entity.type
_entity.pdbx_description
1 polymer ?
#
loop_
_entity_poly.entity_id
_entity_poly.type
_entity_poly.pdbx_seq_one_letter_code
_entity_poly.pdbx_strand_id
1 'polypeptide(L)'
;MIKDTIKSLSLSATLKINEKSKVIENEGKNIIKFGFGQSPFPVPITIVEELKKNAHQKSYLPIQGLDKLRGSIAKYESKKKNYNFDSDQVIIGPGTKELMFLMHLAFEGEVLLPAPSWVSYLSLIHISEPTRPEDI
;
A
#
# COMPACT_ATOMS: atom_id res chain seq x y z
N MET A 1 18.99 -15.69 16.08
CA MET A 1 18.57 -16.66 15.02
C MET A 1 17.41 -16.06 14.22
N ILE A 2 17.40 -16.19 12.90
CA ILE A 2 16.29 -15.75 12.05
C ILE A 2 15.34 -16.93 11.90
N LYS A 3 14.04 -16.70 12.04
CA LYS A 3 12.99 -17.73 11.87
C LYS A 3 13.06 -18.35 10.46
N ASP A 4 12.81 -19.62 10.32
CA ASP A 4 12.87 -20.33 9.04
C ASP A 4 11.80 -19.84 8.06
N THR A 5 10.63 -19.42 8.55
CA THR A 5 9.59 -18.74 7.78
C THR A 5 10.08 -17.46 7.10
N ILE A 6 11.03 -16.73 7.71
CA ILE A 6 11.62 -15.54 7.12
C ILE A 6 12.66 -15.92 6.06
N LYS A 7 13.43 -17.00 6.28
CA LYS A 7 14.43 -17.46 5.30
C LYS A 7 13.76 -17.99 4.01
N SER A 8 12.55 -18.54 4.12
CA SER A 8 11.78 -19.05 2.99
C SER A 8 11.03 -17.98 2.18
N LEU A 9 10.97 -16.73 2.67
CA LEU A 9 10.30 -15.65 1.95
C LEU A 9 10.98 -15.40 0.60
N SER A 10 10.20 -15.52 -0.46
CA SER A 10 10.64 -15.17 -1.81
C SER A 10 10.45 -13.66 -2.07
N LEU A 11 11.33 -13.08 -2.89
CA LEU A 11 11.12 -11.73 -3.39
C LEU A 11 9.77 -11.62 -4.12
N SER A 12 9.10 -10.49 -3.97
CA SER A 12 7.87 -10.18 -4.72
C SER A 12 8.07 -10.41 -6.22
N ALA A 13 7.13 -11.08 -6.88
CA ALA A 13 7.19 -11.36 -8.31
C ALA A 13 7.34 -10.08 -9.15
N THR A 14 6.70 -8.99 -8.73
CA THR A 14 6.80 -7.67 -9.37
C THR A 14 8.20 -7.07 -9.26
N LEU A 15 8.87 -7.23 -8.13
CA LEU A 15 10.26 -6.79 -7.96
C LEU A 15 11.21 -7.61 -8.84
N LYS A 16 11.05 -8.95 -8.85
CA LYS A 16 11.86 -9.84 -9.73
C LYS A 16 11.72 -9.48 -11.21
N ILE A 17 10.49 -9.20 -11.68
CA ILE A 17 10.23 -8.78 -13.06
C ILE A 17 10.93 -7.44 -13.35
N ASN A 18 10.87 -6.48 -12.43
CA ASN A 18 11.49 -5.19 -12.61
C ASN A 18 13.03 -5.27 -12.66
N GLU A 19 13.63 -6.07 -11.77
CA GLU A 19 15.08 -6.32 -11.79
C GLU A 19 15.53 -7.00 -13.08
N LYS A 20 14.80 -8.04 -13.51
CA LYS A 20 15.06 -8.73 -14.79
C LYS A 20 14.93 -7.77 -15.99
N SER A 21 13.95 -6.87 -15.95
CA SER A 21 13.76 -5.85 -16.98
C SER A 21 14.98 -4.93 -17.09
N LYS A 22 15.52 -4.47 -15.96
CA LYS A 22 16.73 -3.64 -15.93
C LYS A 22 17.95 -4.34 -16.51
N VAL A 23 18.12 -5.63 -16.20
CA VAL A 23 19.22 -6.43 -16.76
C VAL A 23 19.12 -6.49 -18.29
N ILE A 24 17.95 -6.79 -18.83
CA ILE A 24 17.70 -6.90 -20.26
C ILE A 24 17.92 -5.56 -20.99
N GLU A 25 17.51 -4.45 -20.38
CA GLU A 25 17.79 -3.10 -20.90
C GLU A 25 19.30 -2.81 -20.95
N ASN A 26 20.03 -3.17 -19.90
CA ASN A 26 21.49 -3.00 -19.85
C ASN A 26 22.22 -3.84 -20.92
N GLU A 27 21.62 -4.95 -21.39
CA GLU A 27 22.07 -5.72 -22.52
C GLU A 27 21.76 -5.06 -23.89
N GLY A 28 21.19 -3.85 -23.88
CA GLY A 28 20.86 -3.09 -25.09
C GLY A 28 19.56 -3.54 -25.78
N LYS A 29 18.74 -4.38 -25.14
CA LYS A 29 17.46 -4.80 -25.70
C LYS A 29 16.35 -3.80 -25.37
N ASN A 30 15.56 -3.47 -26.38
CA ASN A 30 14.37 -2.63 -26.19
C ASN A 30 13.23 -3.49 -25.61
N ILE A 31 12.70 -3.13 -24.45
CA ILE A 31 11.60 -3.83 -23.79
C ILE A 31 10.49 -2.88 -23.40
N ILE A 32 9.27 -3.38 -23.40
CA ILE A 32 8.10 -2.65 -22.91
C ILE A 32 7.74 -3.20 -21.52
N LYS A 33 7.78 -2.32 -20.51
CA LYS A 33 7.59 -2.70 -19.10
C LYS A 33 6.14 -2.57 -18.68
N PHE A 34 5.52 -3.69 -18.30
CA PHE A 34 4.19 -3.76 -17.69
C PHE A 34 4.22 -4.31 -16.25
N GLY A 35 5.39 -4.30 -15.60
CA GLY A 35 5.58 -4.90 -14.26
C GLY A 35 5.00 -4.09 -13.10
N PHE A 36 4.95 -2.77 -13.22
CA PHE A 36 4.41 -1.88 -12.20
C PHE A 36 3.27 -1.03 -12.74
N GLY A 37 2.20 -0.91 -11.95
CA GLY A 37 1.14 0.07 -12.16
C GLY A 37 1.52 1.48 -11.68
N GLN A 38 2.74 1.91 -12.02
CA GLN A 38 3.22 3.24 -11.66
C GLN A 38 2.72 4.28 -12.66
N SER A 39 2.21 5.42 -12.16
CA SER A 39 1.81 6.53 -13.01
C SER A 39 3.00 7.02 -13.85
N PRO A 40 2.83 7.20 -15.18
CA PRO A 40 3.86 7.79 -16.04
C PRO A 40 3.97 9.31 -15.88
N PHE A 41 3.01 9.94 -15.20
CA PHE A 41 2.98 11.38 -15.01
C PHE A 41 3.84 11.81 -13.83
N PRO A 42 4.53 12.96 -13.90
CA PRO A 42 5.26 13.51 -12.76
C PRO A 42 4.29 13.90 -11.64
N VAL A 43 4.83 14.02 -10.43
CA VAL A 43 4.06 14.55 -9.30
C VAL A 43 3.64 16.00 -9.63
N PRO A 44 2.37 16.38 -9.45
CA PRO A 44 1.91 17.75 -9.70
C PRO A 44 2.76 18.78 -8.94
N ILE A 45 3.14 19.86 -9.62
CA ILE A 45 4.05 20.87 -9.06
C ILE A 45 3.53 21.45 -7.74
N THR A 46 2.23 21.64 -7.60
CA THR A 46 1.60 22.13 -6.37
C THR A 46 1.89 21.24 -5.16
N ILE A 47 1.94 19.89 -5.35
CA ILE A 47 2.29 18.95 -4.28
C ILE A 47 3.78 19.06 -3.96
N VAL A 48 4.63 19.16 -4.97
CA VAL A 48 6.08 19.31 -4.80
C VAL A 48 6.42 20.57 -4.02
N GLU A 49 5.80 21.69 -4.37
CA GLU A 49 6.02 22.98 -3.68
C GLU A 49 5.49 22.95 -2.23
N GLU A 50 4.34 22.34 -1.99
CA GLU A 50 3.81 22.21 -0.63
C GLU A 50 4.69 21.29 0.25
N LEU A 51 5.24 20.22 -0.32
CA LEU A 51 6.21 19.37 0.38
C LEU A 51 7.48 20.16 0.76
N LYS A 52 8.07 20.90 -0.18
CA LYS A 52 9.25 21.74 0.06
C LYS A 52 8.99 22.75 1.18
N LYS A 53 7.84 23.41 1.13
CA LYS A 53 7.42 24.42 2.11
C LYS A 53 7.27 23.84 3.52
N ASN A 54 6.86 22.60 3.64
CA ASN A 54 6.59 21.94 4.93
C ASN A 54 7.67 20.93 5.36
N ALA A 55 8.72 20.73 4.57
CA ALA A 55 9.77 19.74 4.84
C ALA A 55 10.54 19.98 6.16
N HIS A 56 10.50 21.17 6.71
CA HIS A 56 11.13 21.52 7.99
C HIS A 56 10.33 21.07 9.21
N GLN A 57 9.07 20.68 9.05
CA GLN A 57 8.22 20.25 10.16
C GLN A 57 8.70 18.89 10.70
N LYS A 58 8.91 18.83 12.01
CA LYS A 58 9.47 17.66 12.72
C LYS A 58 8.60 17.11 13.84
N SER A 59 7.45 17.73 14.10
CA SER A 59 6.57 17.33 15.19
C SER A 59 5.88 16.00 14.90
N TYR A 60 5.72 15.18 15.93
CA TYR A 60 4.87 13.99 15.83
C TYR A 60 3.43 14.37 15.55
N LEU A 61 2.78 13.60 14.71
CA LEU A 61 1.36 13.75 14.40
C LEU A 61 0.52 12.80 15.29
N PRO A 62 -0.80 13.06 15.41
CA PRO A 62 -1.71 12.08 15.99
C PRO A 62 -1.59 10.71 15.28
N ILE A 63 -1.83 9.62 16.02
CA ILE A 63 -1.72 8.24 15.49
C ILE A 63 -2.57 8.02 14.25
N GLN A 64 -3.75 8.63 14.20
CA GLN A 64 -4.65 8.54 13.05
C GLN A 64 -4.22 9.41 11.85
N GLY A 65 -3.20 10.24 12.02
CA GLY A 65 -2.72 11.18 11.01
C GLY A 65 -3.19 12.61 11.22
N LEU A 66 -2.77 13.49 10.33
CA LEU A 66 -3.05 14.94 10.40
C LEU A 66 -4.56 15.21 10.24
N ASP A 67 -5.20 15.81 11.24
CA ASP A 67 -6.66 16.07 11.27
C ASP A 67 -7.16 16.82 10.05
N LYS A 68 -6.42 17.85 9.62
CA LYS A 68 -6.76 18.62 8.42
C LYS A 68 -6.79 17.75 7.15
N LEU A 69 -5.88 16.79 7.03
CA LEU A 69 -5.83 15.86 5.90
C LEU A 69 -6.98 14.87 5.98
N ARG A 70 -7.23 14.30 7.15
CA ARG A 70 -8.35 13.38 7.41
C ARG A 70 -9.69 14.02 7.06
N GLY A 71 -9.95 15.24 7.55
CA GLY A 71 -11.16 16.00 7.23
C GLY A 71 -11.30 16.32 5.73
N SER A 72 -10.20 16.64 5.05
CA SER A 72 -10.22 16.88 3.61
C SER A 72 -10.55 15.61 2.81
N ILE A 73 -10.01 14.46 3.22
CA ILE A 73 -10.31 13.16 2.59
C ILE A 73 -11.77 12.79 2.83
N ALA A 74 -12.26 12.89 4.07
CA ALA A 74 -13.66 12.61 4.40
C ALA A 74 -14.62 13.45 3.54
N LYS A 75 -14.37 14.75 3.43
CA LYS A 75 -15.16 15.66 2.59
C LYS A 75 -15.12 15.28 1.10
N TYR A 76 -13.93 14.93 0.58
CA TYR A 76 -13.77 14.52 -0.81
C TYR A 76 -14.54 13.23 -1.11
N GLU A 77 -14.37 12.20 -0.27
CA GLU A 77 -15.03 10.92 -0.45
C GLU A 77 -16.55 11.02 -0.24
N SER A 78 -17.00 11.86 0.69
CA SER A 78 -18.44 12.14 0.89
C SER A 78 -19.09 12.69 -0.38
N LYS A 79 -18.44 13.66 -1.00
CA LYS A 79 -18.92 14.24 -2.27
C LYS A 79 -18.92 13.21 -3.41
N LYS A 80 -17.87 12.39 -3.49
CA LYS A 80 -17.69 11.42 -4.59
C LYS A 80 -18.66 10.26 -4.50
N LYS A 81 -18.98 9.80 -3.29
CA LYS A 81 -19.79 8.60 -3.05
C LYS A 81 -21.22 8.90 -2.63
N ASN A 82 -21.60 10.17 -2.56
CA ASN A 82 -22.90 10.61 -2.06
C ASN A 82 -23.27 9.97 -0.70
N TYR A 83 -22.26 9.90 0.19
CA TYR A 83 -22.39 9.35 1.54
C TYR A 83 -21.61 10.24 2.51
N ASN A 84 -22.12 10.48 3.71
CA ASN A 84 -21.47 11.35 4.67
C ASN A 84 -20.40 10.59 5.47
N PHE A 85 -19.14 10.80 5.12
CA PHE A 85 -18.00 10.30 5.88
C PHE A 85 -17.55 11.34 6.91
N ASP A 86 -17.24 10.88 8.11
CA ASP A 86 -16.58 11.67 9.15
C ASP A 86 -15.05 11.50 9.10
N SER A 87 -14.32 12.50 9.62
CA SER A 87 -12.87 12.44 9.76
C SER A 87 -12.39 11.26 10.62
N ASP A 88 -13.20 10.82 11.57
CA ASP A 88 -12.91 9.68 12.45
C ASP A 88 -12.95 8.33 11.73
N GLN A 89 -13.52 8.29 10.55
CA GLN A 89 -13.52 7.13 9.66
C GLN A 89 -12.30 7.11 8.71
N VAL A 90 -11.36 8.04 8.88
CA VAL A 90 -10.17 8.15 8.05
C VAL A 90 -8.92 7.96 8.90
N ILE A 91 -8.06 7.04 8.48
CA ILE A 91 -6.74 6.82 9.04
C ILE A 91 -5.67 7.04 7.98
N ILE A 92 -4.58 7.69 8.35
CA ILE A 92 -3.43 7.95 7.46
C ILE A 92 -2.27 7.08 7.90
N GLY A 93 -1.63 6.42 6.95
CA GLY A 93 -0.46 5.58 7.21
C GLY A 93 0.54 5.61 6.05
N PRO A 94 1.69 4.95 6.19
CA PRO A 94 2.79 4.98 5.22
C PRO A 94 2.53 4.12 3.97
N GLY A 95 1.29 3.97 3.60
CA GLY A 95 0.84 3.25 2.42
C GLY A 95 -0.35 2.35 2.69
N THR A 96 -1.21 2.22 1.69
CA THR A 96 -2.46 1.44 1.78
C THR A 96 -2.22 -0.03 2.09
N LYS A 97 -1.10 -0.60 1.63
CA LYS A 97 -0.77 -2.01 1.88
C LYS A 97 -0.58 -2.29 3.38
N GLU A 98 0.12 -1.42 4.09
CA GLU A 98 0.30 -1.55 5.54
C GLU A 98 -1.02 -1.36 6.29
N LEU A 99 -1.81 -0.37 5.90
CA LEU A 99 -3.13 -0.14 6.50
C LEU A 99 -4.07 -1.33 6.30
N MET A 100 -4.07 -1.96 5.12
CA MET A 100 -4.83 -3.18 4.87
C MET A 100 -4.35 -4.35 5.73
N PHE A 101 -3.04 -4.52 5.88
CA PHE A 101 -2.49 -5.55 6.76
C PHE A 101 -2.93 -5.35 8.22
N LEU A 102 -2.83 -4.13 8.74
CA LEU A 102 -3.28 -3.80 10.08
C LEU A 102 -4.79 -3.99 10.25
N MET A 103 -5.58 -3.69 9.22
CA MET A 103 -7.02 -3.93 9.24
C MET A 103 -7.33 -5.43 9.32
N HIS A 104 -6.63 -6.28 8.56
CA HIS A 104 -6.81 -7.73 8.65
C HIS A 104 -6.42 -8.28 10.03
N LEU A 105 -5.37 -7.74 10.67
CA LEU A 105 -5.01 -8.13 12.04
C LEU A 105 -6.05 -7.71 13.08
N ALA A 106 -6.77 -6.62 12.84
CA ALA A 106 -7.75 -6.07 13.78
C ALA A 106 -9.18 -6.60 13.56
N PHE A 107 -9.47 -7.13 12.37
CA PHE A 107 -10.80 -7.60 11.97
C PHE A 107 -10.92 -9.11 12.15
N GLU A 108 -12.00 -9.53 12.80
CA GLU A 108 -12.37 -10.95 12.92
C GLU A 108 -13.54 -11.22 11.97
N GLY A 109 -13.32 -12.10 10.99
CA GLY A 109 -14.35 -12.44 10.00
C GLY A 109 -13.78 -12.94 8.68
N GLU A 110 -14.66 -13.20 7.73
CA GLU A 110 -14.30 -13.68 6.40
C GLU A 110 -14.00 -12.51 5.45
N VAL A 111 -13.05 -12.70 4.54
CA VAL A 111 -12.67 -11.72 3.52
C VAL A 111 -13.08 -12.22 2.15
N LEU A 112 -13.95 -11.49 1.47
CA LEU A 112 -14.33 -11.75 0.08
C LEU A 112 -13.37 -11.03 -0.87
N LEU A 113 -12.60 -11.79 -1.63
CA LEU A 113 -11.65 -11.26 -2.60
C LEU A 113 -12.16 -11.49 -4.04
N PRO A 114 -12.65 -10.44 -4.73
CA PRO A 114 -13.06 -10.57 -6.12
C PRO A 114 -11.85 -10.83 -7.04
N ALA A 115 -12.04 -11.70 -8.04
CA ALA A 115 -11.02 -11.98 -9.06
C ALA A 115 -11.46 -11.41 -10.43
N PRO A 116 -10.52 -10.87 -11.24
CA PRO A 116 -9.08 -10.70 -10.94
C PRO A 116 -8.82 -9.55 -9.97
N SER A 117 -7.78 -9.69 -9.14
CA SER A 117 -7.38 -8.67 -8.17
C SER A 117 -5.87 -8.54 -8.06
N TRP A 118 -5.41 -7.53 -7.32
CA TRP A 118 -3.99 -7.35 -7.10
C TRP A 118 -3.40 -8.49 -6.26
N VAL A 119 -2.31 -9.09 -6.73
CA VAL A 119 -1.66 -10.27 -6.11
C VAL A 119 -1.33 -10.12 -4.63
N SER A 120 -1.11 -8.88 -4.16
CA SER A 120 -0.79 -8.64 -2.75
C SER A 120 -1.97 -8.81 -1.81
N TYR A 121 -3.22 -8.74 -2.26
CA TYR A 121 -4.38 -8.92 -1.39
C TYR A 121 -4.41 -10.32 -0.77
N LEU A 122 -4.22 -11.34 -1.60
CA LEU A 122 -4.17 -12.72 -1.11
C LEU A 122 -3.01 -12.93 -0.12
N SER A 123 -1.83 -12.37 -0.42
CA SER A 123 -0.68 -12.46 0.47
C SER A 123 -0.93 -11.79 1.83
N LEU A 124 -1.61 -10.63 1.85
CA LEU A 124 -1.94 -9.94 3.10
C LEU A 124 -2.89 -10.73 3.96
N ILE A 125 -3.88 -11.40 3.35
CA ILE A 125 -4.83 -12.27 4.05
C ILE A 125 -4.09 -13.44 4.69
N HIS A 126 -3.27 -14.17 3.93
CA HIS A 126 -2.52 -15.32 4.45
C HIS A 126 -1.54 -14.99 5.57
N ILE A 127 -0.87 -13.83 5.51
CA ILE A 127 0.06 -13.41 6.57
C ILE A 127 -0.67 -13.08 7.86
N SER A 128 -1.90 -12.59 7.79
CA SER A 128 -2.71 -12.22 8.95
C SER A 128 -3.56 -13.38 9.50
N GLU A 129 -3.75 -14.46 8.73
CA GLU A 129 -4.46 -15.63 9.21
C GLU A 129 -3.65 -16.37 10.29
N PRO A 130 -4.28 -16.76 11.41
CA PRO A 130 -3.65 -17.67 12.34
C PRO A 130 -3.43 -19.03 11.64
N THR A 131 -2.24 -19.60 11.80
CA THR A 131 -1.93 -20.95 11.32
C THR A 131 -2.97 -21.93 11.84
N ARG A 132 -3.76 -22.55 10.96
CA ARG A 132 -4.70 -23.59 11.38
C ARG A 132 -3.89 -24.81 11.86
N PRO A 133 -4.34 -25.55 12.91
CA PRO A 133 -3.66 -26.75 13.37
C PRO A 133 -3.50 -27.83 12.30
N GLU A 134 -4.27 -27.78 11.24
CA GLU A 134 -4.27 -28.67 10.08
C GLU A 134 -3.16 -28.35 9.05
N ASP A 135 -2.47 -27.22 9.21
CA ASP A 135 -1.40 -26.76 8.30
C ASP A 135 0.02 -27.02 8.86
N ILE A 136 0.14 -27.82 9.97
CA ILE A 136 1.41 -28.18 10.64
C ILE A 136 1.81 -29.62 10.32
#